data_8498251146fe309e2e99b72d8fff793a
#
_entry.id   8498251146fe309e2e99b72d8fff793a
#
_cell.length_a   1.000
_cell.length_b   1.000
_cell.length_c   1.000
_cell.angle_alpha   90.00
_cell.angle_beta   90.00
_cell.angle_gamma   90.00
#
_symmetry.space_group_name_H-M   'P 1'
#
loop_
_entity.id
_entity.type
_entity.pdbx_description
1 polymer ?
#
loop_
_entity_poly.entity_id
_entity_poly.type
_entity_poly.pdbx_seq_one_letter_code
_entity_poly.pdbx_strand_id
1 'polypeptide(L)'
;KRLSRAIITILVTSLLLASTVFTPQTHAASSPRTGGAFYNYGEAMQKALLFYKANRLGDLPDDYILPYRTDAAMTDGQDVGLDLTGGWADAGDGIKFTHTISYAAGQLGWNVYEYREAFEKAGQLDVILDEIKWGTDFLLKAHPEPDVLYYMCGYNDSDHGYWIPHELLDVITDRKSFVLNPSTPGSDIAGITAGALAIASIIFEPTDPEYAEKCLKHAKEIFAFGDKYRGKNPLDVLYPSGSYLDDLAWGAIWLHIKTGDSTYLEKAKECLPTTSLGGGHTHCWDDVSYGAALKIAQVTHDEGYVAMVEKNLDWWMPNGGLTYSPGGLAWLSPWGSLRYAAVVA
;
A
#
# COMPACT_ATOMS: atom_id res chain seq x y z
N LYS A 1 29.11 -8.89 18.94
CA LYS A 1 27.82 -8.52 19.61
C LYS A 1 27.68 -7.01 19.90
N ARG A 2 28.77 -6.23 20.01
CA ARG A 2 28.72 -4.75 20.18
C ARG A 2 28.80 -3.98 18.85
N LEU A 3 29.41 -4.55 17.79
CA LEU A 3 29.47 -3.92 16.47
C LEU A 3 28.11 -3.95 15.73
N SER A 4 27.34 -5.07 15.84
CA SER A 4 26.05 -5.17 15.16
C SER A 4 24.98 -4.21 15.70
N ARG A 5 25.03 -3.88 17.00
CA ARG A 5 24.14 -2.85 17.56
C ARG A 5 24.52 -1.42 17.13
N ALA A 6 25.79 -1.17 16.88
CA ALA A 6 26.28 0.11 16.40
C ALA A 6 25.88 0.38 14.93
N ILE A 7 25.88 -0.65 14.07
CA ILE A 7 25.51 -0.52 12.66
C ILE A 7 24.01 -0.27 12.51
N ILE A 8 23.16 -0.94 13.29
CA ILE A 8 21.70 -0.74 13.25
C ILE A 8 21.32 0.61 13.86
N THR A 9 21.97 1.05 14.92
CA THR A 9 21.78 2.40 15.47
C THR A 9 22.27 3.47 14.48
N ILE A 10 23.31 3.18 13.69
CA ILE A 10 23.79 4.07 12.64
C ILE A 10 22.84 4.09 11.44
N LEU A 11 22.19 2.98 11.05
CA LEU A 11 21.18 2.98 9.97
C LEU A 11 19.89 3.70 10.40
N VAL A 12 19.40 3.48 11.61
CA VAL A 12 18.21 4.18 12.13
C VAL A 12 18.51 5.65 12.45
N THR A 13 19.69 5.97 12.98
CA THR A 13 20.12 7.36 13.17
C THR A 13 20.57 8.03 11.88
N SER A 14 21.07 7.31 10.87
CA SER A 14 21.34 7.92 9.57
C SER A 14 20.05 8.17 8.77
N LEU A 15 18.99 7.37 8.90
CA LEU A 15 17.67 7.75 8.39
C LEU A 15 17.07 8.97 9.12
N LEU A 16 17.28 9.09 10.44
CA LEU A 16 16.86 10.26 11.22
C LEU A 16 17.82 11.46 11.08
N LEU A 17 19.11 11.24 10.79
CA LEU A 17 20.11 12.27 10.55
C LEU A 17 20.23 12.65 9.06
N ALA A 18 19.83 11.79 8.13
CA ALA A 18 19.75 12.15 6.71
C ALA A 18 18.68 13.21 6.45
N SER A 19 17.66 13.31 7.32
CA SER A 19 16.74 14.44 7.30
C SER A 19 17.34 15.77 7.81
N THR A 20 18.54 15.74 8.41
CA THR A 20 19.19 16.94 8.94
C THR A 20 20.52 17.32 8.28
N VAL A 21 21.06 16.48 7.37
CA VAL A 21 22.39 16.70 6.76
C VAL A 21 22.39 16.58 5.24
N PHE A 22 21.22 16.56 4.58
CA PHE A 22 21.18 16.76 3.14
C PHE A 22 21.27 18.28 2.85
N THR A 23 22.48 18.82 2.84
CA THR A 23 22.76 20.03 2.08
C THR A 23 22.91 19.61 0.61
N PRO A 24 21.95 19.93 -0.27
CA PRO A 24 22.16 19.70 -1.69
C PRO A 24 23.36 20.55 -2.12
N GLN A 25 24.39 19.94 -2.69
CA GLN A 25 25.38 20.70 -3.47
C GLN A 25 24.64 21.30 -4.68
N THR A 26 24.19 22.53 -4.51
CA THR A 26 23.59 23.30 -5.58
C THR A 26 24.68 23.78 -6.55
N HIS A 27 24.82 23.10 -7.66
CA HIS A 27 25.40 23.68 -8.86
C HIS A 27 24.34 24.47 -9.63
N ALA A 28 23.82 25.50 -9.02
CA ALA A 28 23.13 26.58 -9.70
C ALA A 28 23.26 27.82 -8.84
N ALA A 29 23.78 28.89 -9.40
CA ALA A 29 23.83 30.19 -8.74
C ALA A 29 22.39 30.64 -8.42
N SER A 30 21.92 30.33 -7.21
CA SER A 30 20.71 30.90 -6.68
C SER A 30 21.06 32.13 -5.87
N SER A 31 20.45 33.23 -6.23
CA SER A 31 20.43 34.43 -5.38
C SER A 31 20.06 34.05 -3.96
N PRO A 32 20.67 34.64 -2.91
CA PRO A 32 20.34 34.32 -1.53
C PRO A 32 18.87 34.70 -1.30
N ARG A 33 18.01 33.69 -1.11
CA ARG A 33 16.67 33.90 -0.57
C ARG A 33 16.83 34.28 0.90
N THR A 34 16.79 35.56 1.21
CA THR A 34 16.66 36.08 2.56
C THR A 34 15.22 35.81 3.01
N GLY A 35 15.05 34.83 3.86
CA GLY A 35 13.79 34.40 4.42
C GLY A 35 13.58 32.92 4.14
N GLY A 36 13.91 32.05 5.11
CA GLY A 36 13.62 30.62 5.01
C GLY A 36 12.12 30.41 4.83
N ALA A 37 11.69 29.98 3.66
CA ALA A 37 10.34 29.50 3.49
C ALA A 37 10.22 28.20 4.29
N PHE A 38 9.58 28.27 5.46
CA PHE A 38 9.18 27.07 6.18
C PHE A 38 8.05 26.43 5.39
N TYR A 39 8.31 25.26 4.81
CA TYR A 39 7.26 24.47 4.18
C TYR A 39 6.33 23.94 5.26
N ASN A 40 5.04 24.09 5.07
CA ASN A 40 4.03 23.56 5.98
C ASN A 40 3.74 22.08 5.62
N TYR A 41 4.58 21.17 6.11
CA TYR A 41 4.42 19.73 5.87
C TYR A 41 3.14 19.15 6.49
N GLY A 42 2.64 19.74 7.59
CA GLY A 42 1.34 19.35 8.16
C GLY A 42 0.19 19.64 7.20
N GLU A 43 0.19 20.80 6.55
CA GLU A 43 -0.80 21.14 5.52
C GLU A 43 -0.63 20.25 4.27
N ALA A 44 0.61 19.93 3.87
CA ALA A 44 0.85 19.03 2.77
C ALA A 44 0.30 17.62 3.05
N MET A 45 0.50 17.10 4.27
CA MET A 45 -0.07 15.83 4.72
C MET A 45 -1.60 15.87 4.71
N GLN A 46 -2.22 16.91 5.26
CA GLN A 46 -3.67 17.09 5.23
C GLN A 46 -4.23 17.07 3.80
N LYS A 47 -3.60 17.79 2.89
CA LYS A 47 -4.01 17.81 1.47
C LYS A 47 -3.81 16.46 0.77
N ALA A 48 -2.76 15.73 1.11
CA ALA A 48 -2.54 14.38 0.59
C ALA A 48 -3.65 13.42 1.04
N LEU A 49 -4.10 13.51 2.29
CA LEU A 49 -5.21 12.69 2.80
C LEU A 49 -6.56 13.06 2.17
N LEU A 50 -6.78 14.32 1.80
CA LEU A 50 -7.99 14.73 1.08
C LEU A 50 -8.11 14.04 -0.30
N PHE A 51 -7.01 13.60 -0.90
CA PHE A 51 -7.04 12.81 -2.13
C PHE A 51 -7.83 11.51 -1.94
N TYR A 52 -7.59 10.78 -0.86
CA TYR A 52 -8.33 9.55 -0.56
C TYR A 52 -9.81 9.83 -0.30
N LYS A 53 -10.13 10.89 0.48
CA LYS A 53 -11.51 11.33 0.66
C LYS A 53 -12.21 11.62 -0.68
N ALA A 54 -11.53 12.29 -1.59
CA ALA A 54 -12.10 12.61 -2.90
C ALA A 54 -12.40 11.35 -3.76
N ASN A 55 -11.76 10.23 -3.48
CA ASN A 55 -11.92 8.98 -4.23
C ASN A 55 -12.78 7.92 -3.52
N ARG A 56 -13.35 8.21 -2.34
CA ARG A 56 -14.25 7.28 -1.66
C ARG A 56 -15.47 6.97 -2.51
N LEU A 57 -15.85 5.69 -2.53
CA LEU A 57 -17.11 5.18 -3.07
C LEU A 57 -17.94 4.61 -1.91
N GLY A 58 -19.24 4.38 -2.12
CA GLY A 58 -20.17 3.88 -1.11
C GLY A 58 -21.04 4.97 -0.50
N ASP A 59 -21.59 4.66 0.66
CA ASP A 59 -22.48 5.53 1.46
C ASP A 59 -21.61 6.54 2.23
N LEU A 60 -21.59 7.79 1.76
CA LEU A 60 -20.80 8.86 2.37
C LEU A 60 -21.58 9.53 3.50
N PRO A 61 -20.93 10.01 4.58
CA PRO A 61 -21.60 10.79 5.62
C PRO A 61 -22.34 12.01 5.08
N ASP A 62 -23.52 12.33 5.64
CA ASP A 62 -24.34 13.48 5.23
C ASP A 62 -23.61 14.82 5.31
N ASP A 63 -22.64 14.96 6.25
CA ASP A 63 -21.81 16.12 6.46
C ASP A 63 -20.41 15.99 5.83
N TYR A 64 -20.33 15.27 4.71
CA TYR A 64 -19.05 14.98 4.08
C TYR A 64 -18.27 16.26 3.74
N ILE A 65 -16.98 16.26 4.10
CA ILE A 65 -16.13 17.46 4.00
C ILE A 65 -15.98 18.01 2.57
N LEU A 66 -16.21 17.17 1.55
CA LEU A 66 -16.16 17.54 0.14
C LEU A 66 -17.60 17.69 -0.40
N PRO A 67 -18.16 18.89 -0.42
CA PRO A 67 -19.58 19.12 -0.67
C PRO A 67 -20.04 18.79 -2.11
N TYR A 68 -19.12 18.48 -3.00
CA TYR A 68 -19.41 18.01 -4.36
C TYR A 68 -19.45 16.50 -4.49
N ARG A 69 -19.18 15.75 -3.40
CA ARG A 69 -19.26 14.28 -3.36
C ARG A 69 -20.51 13.85 -2.61
N THR A 70 -21.16 12.81 -3.15
CA THR A 70 -22.26 12.09 -2.52
C THR A 70 -22.06 10.58 -2.72
N ASP A 71 -23.04 9.77 -2.33
CA ASP A 71 -23.00 8.32 -2.49
C ASP A 71 -22.74 7.91 -3.93
N ALA A 72 -21.95 6.86 -4.09
CA ALA A 72 -21.55 6.36 -5.40
C ALA A 72 -21.26 4.86 -5.37
N ALA A 73 -21.54 4.17 -6.47
CA ALA A 73 -21.34 2.72 -6.59
C ALA A 73 -22.11 1.91 -5.50
N MET A 74 -23.33 2.33 -5.21
CA MET A 74 -24.20 1.73 -4.20
C MET A 74 -24.80 0.38 -4.64
N THR A 75 -24.68 0.05 -5.91
CA THR A 75 -25.12 -1.23 -6.47
C THR A 75 -24.04 -2.31 -6.51
N ASP A 76 -22.80 -1.98 -6.07
CA ASP A 76 -21.70 -2.93 -6.06
C ASP A 76 -22.01 -4.17 -5.21
N GLY A 77 -21.86 -5.34 -5.82
CA GLY A 77 -22.15 -6.63 -5.20
C GLY A 77 -23.61 -7.11 -5.33
N GLN A 78 -24.55 -6.28 -5.81
CA GLN A 78 -25.94 -6.70 -5.98
C GLN A 78 -26.11 -7.85 -6.97
N ASP A 79 -25.27 -7.91 -8.00
CA ASP A 79 -25.23 -8.97 -9.01
C ASP A 79 -24.92 -10.36 -8.43
N VAL A 80 -24.26 -10.40 -7.27
CA VAL A 80 -23.86 -11.62 -6.54
C VAL A 80 -24.54 -11.75 -5.17
N GLY A 81 -25.47 -10.83 -4.83
CA GLY A 81 -26.23 -10.85 -3.58
C GLY A 81 -25.41 -10.47 -2.34
N LEU A 82 -24.36 -9.68 -2.52
CA LEU A 82 -23.47 -9.20 -1.46
C LEU A 82 -23.49 -7.68 -1.37
N ASP A 83 -22.99 -7.16 -0.26
CA ASP A 83 -22.63 -5.75 -0.11
C ASP A 83 -21.11 -5.60 -0.37
N LEU A 84 -20.78 -5.07 -1.54
CA LEU A 84 -19.42 -4.70 -1.92
C LEU A 84 -19.25 -3.16 -2.04
N THR A 85 -20.10 -2.38 -1.38
CA THR A 85 -20.00 -0.92 -1.34
C THR A 85 -18.81 -0.46 -0.52
N GLY A 86 -18.35 0.78 -0.72
CA GLY A 86 -17.18 1.34 -0.04
C GLY A 86 -15.89 1.25 -0.84
N GLY A 87 -14.77 1.43 -0.19
CA GLY A 87 -13.46 1.48 -0.84
C GLY A 87 -13.22 2.76 -1.64
N TRP A 88 -12.25 2.72 -2.52
CA TRP A 88 -11.89 3.86 -3.37
C TRP A 88 -11.98 3.50 -4.84
N ALA A 89 -12.35 4.48 -5.66
CA ALA A 89 -12.18 4.39 -7.11
C ALA A 89 -10.69 4.29 -7.44
N ASP A 90 -10.37 3.48 -8.45
CA ASP A 90 -9.00 3.31 -8.92
C ASP A 90 -8.47 4.58 -9.57
N ALA A 91 -9.26 5.15 -10.45
CA ALA A 91 -8.96 6.37 -11.18
C ALA A 91 -10.25 7.14 -11.51
N GLY A 92 -10.27 7.90 -12.61
CA GLY A 92 -11.48 8.57 -13.07
C GLY A 92 -12.53 7.64 -13.72
N ASP A 93 -12.21 6.37 -13.86
CA ASP A 93 -13.10 5.35 -14.44
C ASP A 93 -14.08 4.70 -13.45
N GLY A 94 -13.87 4.90 -12.15
CA GLY A 94 -14.76 4.39 -11.10
C GLY A 94 -14.69 2.89 -10.84
N ILE A 95 -13.80 2.13 -11.47
CA ILE A 95 -13.58 0.71 -11.16
C ILE A 95 -12.94 0.59 -9.77
N LYS A 96 -13.29 -0.46 -9.05
CA LYS A 96 -12.60 -0.87 -7.81
C LYS A 96 -11.78 -2.12 -8.06
N PHE A 97 -10.49 -2.04 -7.76
CA PHE A 97 -9.59 -3.19 -7.74
C PHE A 97 -9.15 -3.45 -6.32
N THR A 98 -9.47 -4.63 -5.79
CA THR A 98 -9.02 -5.05 -4.45
C THR A 98 -7.50 -5.01 -4.34
N HIS A 99 -6.78 -5.28 -5.42
CA HIS A 99 -5.32 -5.19 -5.49
C HIS A 99 -4.80 -3.80 -5.12
N THR A 100 -5.22 -2.77 -5.87
CA THR A 100 -4.75 -1.39 -5.64
C THR A 100 -5.27 -0.79 -4.35
N ILE A 101 -6.50 -1.14 -3.93
CA ILE A 101 -7.05 -0.75 -2.63
C ILE A 101 -6.23 -1.37 -1.49
N SER A 102 -5.84 -2.65 -1.61
CA SER A 102 -5.00 -3.33 -0.62
C SER A 102 -3.61 -2.71 -0.53
N TYR A 103 -2.99 -2.39 -1.67
CA TYR A 103 -1.72 -1.67 -1.68
C TYR A 103 -1.84 -0.31 -0.99
N ALA A 104 -2.86 0.48 -1.34
CA ALA A 104 -3.06 1.81 -0.77
C ALA A 104 -3.33 1.74 0.75
N ALA A 105 -4.25 0.89 1.20
CA ALA A 105 -4.55 0.72 2.62
C ALA A 105 -3.33 0.19 3.40
N GLY A 106 -2.60 -0.77 2.83
CA GLY A 106 -1.37 -1.30 3.40
C GLY A 106 -0.28 -0.24 3.53
N GLN A 107 -0.08 0.57 2.50
CA GLN A 107 0.92 1.66 2.51
C GLN A 107 0.56 2.76 3.52
N LEU A 108 -0.71 3.20 3.57
CA LEU A 108 -1.18 4.15 4.59
C LEU A 108 -1.00 3.58 6.00
N GLY A 109 -1.36 2.31 6.19
CA GLY A 109 -1.20 1.62 7.46
C GLY A 109 0.27 1.48 7.88
N TRP A 110 1.15 1.13 6.95
CA TRP A 110 2.58 1.06 7.20
C TRP A 110 3.16 2.42 7.61
N ASN A 111 2.72 3.50 6.99
CA ASN A 111 3.10 4.85 7.40
C ASN A 111 2.68 5.15 8.86
N VAL A 112 1.48 4.74 9.28
CA VAL A 112 1.04 4.89 10.67
C VAL A 112 1.85 3.99 11.61
N TYR A 113 2.16 2.77 11.20
CA TYR A 113 2.99 1.84 11.98
C TYR A 113 4.38 2.44 12.29
N GLU A 114 5.02 3.07 11.31
CA GLU A 114 6.37 3.64 11.47
C GLU A 114 6.35 5.05 12.10
N TYR A 115 5.36 5.88 11.77
CA TYR A 115 5.38 7.32 12.05
C TYR A 115 4.12 7.84 12.75
N ARG A 116 3.49 7.03 13.61
CA ARG A 116 2.26 7.40 14.33
C ARG A 116 2.35 8.77 15.00
N GLU A 117 3.47 9.04 15.72
CA GLU A 117 3.68 10.33 16.39
C GLU A 117 3.72 11.53 15.42
N ALA A 118 4.17 11.33 14.18
CA ALA A 118 4.19 12.41 13.20
C ALA A 118 2.76 12.81 12.79
N PHE A 119 1.88 11.81 12.62
CA PHE A 119 0.46 12.05 12.35
C PHE A 119 -0.24 12.70 13.55
N GLU A 120 0.06 12.27 14.78
CA GLU A 120 -0.45 12.89 16.00
C GLU A 120 -0.06 14.37 16.09
N LYS A 121 1.24 14.67 15.92
CA LYS A 121 1.78 16.05 15.96
C LYS A 121 1.22 16.92 14.84
N ALA A 122 0.89 16.37 13.70
CA ALA A 122 0.26 17.07 12.59
C ALA A 122 -1.27 17.22 12.76
N GLY A 123 -1.88 16.59 13.78
CA GLY A 123 -3.33 16.55 13.97
C GLY A 123 -4.05 15.78 12.86
N GLN A 124 -3.39 14.79 12.26
CA GLN A 124 -3.91 14.02 11.13
C GLN A 124 -4.07 12.53 11.43
N LEU A 125 -3.83 12.07 12.67
CA LEU A 125 -3.93 10.65 13.01
C LEU A 125 -5.35 10.11 12.80
N ASP A 126 -6.36 10.81 13.33
CA ASP A 126 -7.75 10.35 13.18
C ASP A 126 -8.18 10.33 11.70
N VAL A 127 -7.68 11.30 10.92
CA VAL A 127 -8.00 11.38 9.48
C VAL A 127 -7.41 10.20 8.71
N ILE A 128 -6.13 9.87 8.94
CA ILE A 128 -5.51 8.73 8.24
C ILE A 128 -6.09 7.39 8.72
N LEU A 129 -6.41 7.24 10.00
CA LEU A 129 -7.07 6.04 10.51
C LEU A 129 -8.46 5.85 9.90
N ASP A 130 -9.24 6.92 9.73
CA ASP A 130 -10.53 6.89 9.04
C ASP A 130 -10.38 6.47 7.56
N GLU A 131 -9.34 6.95 6.85
CA GLU A 131 -9.06 6.49 5.50
C GLU A 131 -8.68 5.02 5.44
N ILE A 132 -7.76 4.57 6.30
CA ILE A 132 -7.37 3.16 6.35
C ILE A 132 -8.57 2.28 6.65
N LYS A 133 -9.41 2.69 7.60
CA LYS A 133 -10.62 1.95 7.95
C LYS A 133 -11.58 1.86 6.77
N TRP A 134 -11.77 2.95 6.01
CA TRP A 134 -12.62 2.96 4.82
C TRP A 134 -12.17 1.92 3.78
N GLY A 135 -10.87 1.86 3.49
CA GLY A 135 -10.31 0.87 2.59
C GLY A 135 -10.42 -0.54 3.12
N THR A 136 -10.07 -0.76 4.40
CA THR A 136 -10.09 -2.09 5.01
C THR A 136 -11.50 -2.62 5.27
N ASP A 137 -12.50 -1.76 5.52
CA ASP A 137 -13.91 -2.16 5.60
C ASP A 137 -14.38 -2.75 4.25
N PHE A 138 -13.97 -2.16 3.13
CA PHE A 138 -14.21 -2.76 1.81
C PHE A 138 -13.51 -4.12 1.64
N LEU A 139 -12.24 -4.23 2.05
CA LEU A 139 -11.50 -5.50 1.97
C LEU A 139 -12.16 -6.62 2.78
N LEU A 140 -12.73 -6.29 3.94
CA LEU A 140 -13.49 -7.23 4.78
C LEU A 140 -14.78 -7.67 4.09
N LYS A 141 -15.50 -6.78 3.40
CA LYS A 141 -16.68 -7.10 2.60
C LYS A 141 -16.32 -7.97 1.38
N ALA A 142 -15.19 -7.68 0.74
CA ALA A 142 -14.71 -8.42 -0.42
C ALA A 142 -14.31 -9.88 -0.10
N HIS A 143 -14.16 -10.23 1.17
CA HIS A 143 -13.81 -11.56 1.66
C HIS A 143 -14.96 -12.17 2.50
N PRO A 144 -16.05 -12.64 1.88
CA PRO A 144 -17.20 -13.17 2.60
C PRO A 144 -16.99 -14.57 3.20
N GLU A 145 -16.09 -15.38 2.62
CA GLU A 145 -15.79 -16.76 2.99
C GLU A 145 -14.28 -17.06 2.85
N PRO A 146 -13.72 -18.05 3.58
CA PRO A 146 -12.26 -18.28 3.63
C PRO A 146 -11.55 -18.46 2.29
N ASP A 147 -12.18 -19.14 1.32
CA ASP A 147 -11.58 -19.41 0.00
C ASP A 147 -12.22 -18.54 -1.12
N VAL A 148 -12.81 -17.36 -0.77
CA VAL A 148 -13.49 -16.45 -1.70
C VAL A 148 -13.01 -15.02 -1.47
N LEU A 149 -12.51 -14.38 -2.53
CA LEU A 149 -12.10 -12.97 -2.48
C LEU A 149 -12.58 -12.25 -3.75
N TYR A 150 -13.47 -11.28 -3.62
CA TYR A 150 -13.87 -10.43 -4.74
C TYR A 150 -12.74 -9.45 -5.07
N TYR A 151 -12.27 -9.48 -6.32
CA TYR A 151 -11.07 -8.75 -6.70
C TYR A 151 -11.34 -7.50 -7.54
N MET A 152 -12.55 -7.37 -8.09
CA MET A 152 -12.92 -6.21 -8.90
C MET A 152 -14.43 -5.97 -8.83
N CYS A 153 -14.85 -4.71 -8.74
CA CYS A 153 -16.20 -4.24 -8.97
C CYS A 153 -16.18 -3.15 -10.05
N GLY A 154 -17.08 -3.26 -11.01
CA GLY A 154 -17.03 -2.53 -12.27
C GLY A 154 -16.38 -3.37 -13.36
N TYR A 155 -16.49 -2.94 -14.61
CA TYR A 155 -16.01 -3.71 -15.74
C TYR A 155 -15.28 -2.84 -16.75
N ASN A 156 -14.13 -3.31 -17.22
CA ASN A 156 -13.25 -2.53 -18.09
C ASN A 156 -13.99 -1.90 -19.28
N ASP A 157 -14.80 -2.68 -20.01
CA ASP A 157 -15.45 -2.21 -21.22
C ASP A 157 -16.57 -1.20 -20.96
N SER A 158 -17.21 -1.25 -19.77
CA SER A 158 -18.27 -0.31 -19.39
C SER A 158 -17.71 0.88 -18.61
N ASP A 159 -16.93 0.65 -17.57
CA ASP A 159 -16.51 1.71 -16.64
C ASP A 159 -15.29 2.50 -17.19
N HIS A 160 -14.28 1.81 -17.71
CA HIS A 160 -13.08 2.49 -18.25
C HIS A 160 -13.36 3.29 -19.54
N GLY A 161 -14.48 2.99 -20.19
CA GLY A 161 -14.97 3.75 -21.34
C GLY A 161 -15.60 5.11 -20.98
N TYR A 162 -15.91 5.36 -19.71
CA TYR A 162 -16.58 6.56 -19.24
C TYR A 162 -15.79 7.26 -18.12
N TRP A 163 -15.43 8.50 -18.34
CA TRP A 163 -14.81 9.38 -17.33
C TRP A 163 -15.89 10.36 -16.84
N ILE A 164 -16.68 9.88 -15.89
CA ILE A 164 -17.88 10.55 -15.36
C ILE A 164 -17.72 10.79 -13.85
N PRO A 165 -18.50 11.70 -13.26
CA PRO A 165 -18.63 11.75 -11.81
C PRO A 165 -19.06 10.39 -11.26
N HIS A 166 -18.40 9.94 -10.19
CA HIS A 166 -18.63 8.61 -9.61
C HIS A 166 -20.09 8.41 -9.14
N GLU A 167 -20.77 9.49 -8.80
CA GLU A 167 -22.20 9.51 -8.43
C GLU A 167 -23.13 9.03 -9.56
N LEU A 168 -22.65 8.94 -10.80
CA LEU A 168 -23.38 8.45 -11.94
C LEU A 168 -23.09 6.99 -12.29
N LEU A 169 -22.17 6.33 -11.61
CA LEU A 169 -21.75 4.95 -11.91
C LEU A 169 -22.91 3.97 -11.93
N ASP A 170 -23.77 4.02 -10.90
CA ASP A 170 -24.91 3.11 -10.76
C ASP A 170 -26.00 3.27 -11.86
N VAL A 171 -25.94 4.38 -12.59
CA VAL A 171 -26.93 4.69 -13.65
C VAL A 171 -26.35 4.44 -15.05
N ILE A 172 -25.06 4.61 -15.23
CA ILE A 172 -24.42 4.61 -16.54
C ILE A 172 -23.64 3.33 -16.81
N THR A 173 -23.09 2.70 -15.78
CA THR A 173 -22.21 1.54 -15.92
C THR A 173 -22.85 0.26 -15.39
N ASP A 174 -22.33 -0.89 -15.85
CA ASP A 174 -22.76 -2.21 -15.39
C ASP A 174 -21.79 -2.66 -14.28
N ARG A 175 -22.20 -2.49 -13.03
CA ARG A 175 -21.39 -2.74 -11.83
C ARG A 175 -21.22 -4.24 -11.54
N LYS A 176 -20.51 -4.96 -12.41
CA LYS A 176 -20.23 -6.39 -12.24
C LYS A 176 -19.19 -6.65 -11.18
N SER A 177 -19.37 -7.76 -10.47
CA SER A 177 -18.45 -8.26 -9.44
C SER A 177 -17.68 -9.47 -9.95
N PHE A 178 -16.36 -9.51 -9.68
CA PHE A 178 -15.47 -10.58 -10.11
C PHE A 178 -14.77 -11.21 -8.90
N VAL A 179 -14.65 -12.55 -8.90
CA VAL A 179 -14.27 -13.32 -7.73
C VAL A 179 -13.07 -14.23 -8.00
N LEU A 180 -12.14 -14.26 -7.02
CA LEU A 180 -11.13 -15.29 -6.89
C LEU A 180 -11.67 -16.43 -6.01
N ASN A 181 -11.34 -17.65 -6.37
CA ASN A 181 -11.71 -18.88 -5.67
C ASN A 181 -10.71 -19.99 -6.03
N PRO A 182 -10.84 -21.22 -5.49
CA PRO A 182 -9.91 -22.30 -5.81
C PRO A 182 -9.74 -22.63 -7.30
N SER A 183 -10.73 -22.33 -8.15
CA SER A 183 -10.65 -22.55 -9.61
C SER A 183 -10.15 -21.31 -10.38
N THR A 184 -10.16 -20.17 -9.77
CA THR A 184 -9.70 -18.89 -10.33
C THR A 184 -8.78 -18.24 -9.29
N PRO A 185 -7.51 -18.68 -9.17
CA PRO A 185 -6.60 -18.20 -8.14
C PRO A 185 -6.16 -16.76 -8.37
N GLY A 186 -5.57 -16.15 -7.33
CA GLY A 186 -5.01 -14.80 -7.34
C GLY A 186 -4.19 -14.59 -6.07
N SER A 187 -3.06 -15.31 -5.96
CA SER A 187 -2.20 -15.26 -4.76
C SER A 187 -1.55 -13.91 -4.56
N ASP A 188 -1.36 -13.15 -5.63
CA ASP A 188 -0.93 -11.76 -5.62
C ASP A 188 -1.92 -10.87 -4.87
N ILE A 189 -3.19 -10.87 -5.29
CA ILE A 189 -4.23 -10.08 -4.62
C ILE A 189 -4.47 -10.59 -3.18
N ALA A 190 -4.47 -11.90 -2.98
CA ALA A 190 -4.63 -12.49 -1.66
C ALA A 190 -3.47 -12.11 -0.71
N GLY A 191 -2.23 -12.17 -1.17
CA GLY A 191 -1.04 -11.84 -0.38
C GLY A 191 -1.03 -10.37 0.05
N ILE A 192 -1.22 -9.44 -0.89
CA ILE A 192 -1.23 -8.01 -0.59
C ILE A 192 -2.41 -7.61 0.30
N THR A 193 -3.60 -8.24 0.10
CA THR A 193 -4.78 -8.01 0.94
C THR A 193 -4.55 -8.50 2.36
N ALA A 194 -3.96 -9.69 2.52
CA ALA A 194 -3.60 -10.23 3.83
C ALA A 194 -2.60 -9.30 4.56
N GLY A 195 -1.62 -8.76 3.85
CA GLY A 195 -0.67 -7.78 4.39
C GLY A 195 -1.37 -6.52 4.88
N ALA A 196 -2.26 -5.93 4.08
CA ALA A 196 -3.02 -4.74 4.44
C ALA A 196 -3.88 -4.95 5.70
N LEU A 197 -4.60 -6.07 5.79
CA LEU A 197 -5.42 -6.40 6.95
C LEU A 197 -4.58 -6.76 8.19
N ALA A 198 -3.42 -7.40 8.03
CA ALA A 198 -2.49 -7.65 9.12
C ALA A 198 -1.94 -6.33 9.69
N ILE A 199 -1.56 -5.37 8.84
CA ILE A 199 -1.14 -4.02 9.25
C ILE A 199 -2.30 -3.32 9.99
N ALA A 200 -3.50 -3.33 9.42
CA ALA A 200 -4.69 -2.76 10.06
C ALA A 200 -4.92 -3.34 11.45
N SER A 201 -4.76 -4.67 11.61
CA SER A 201 -4.89 -5.31 12.93
C SER A 201 -3.88 -4.82 13.96
N ILE A 202 -2.69 -4.37 13.53
CA ILE A 202 -1.67 -3.81 14.42
C ILE A 202 -2.04 -2.38 14.84
N ILE A 203 -2.37 -1.54 13.86
CA ILE A 203 -2.54 -0.11 14.11
C ILE A 203 -3.84 0.25 14.82
N PHE A 204 -4.90 -0.59 14.66
CA PHE A 204 -6.18 -0.41 15.34
C PHE A 204 -6.26 -1.08 16.73
N GLU A 205 -5.40 -2.06 17.04
CA GLU A 205 -5.43 -2.77 18.32
C GLU A 205 -5.49 -1.86 19.57
N PRO A 206 -4.75 -0.70 19.62
CA PRO A 206 -4.81 0.18 20.78
C PRO A 206 -6.14 0.93 20.96
N THR A 207 -6.93 1.11 19.90
CA THR A 207 -8.14 1.96 19.90
C THR A 207 -9.42 1.19 19.59
N ASP A 208 -9.33 0.12 18.81
CA ASP A 208 -10.45 -0.75 18.42
C ASP A 208 -9.99 -2.21 18.33
N PRO A 209 -9.82 -2.90 19.46
CA PRO A 209 -9.31 -4.28 19.49
C PRO A 209 -10.26 -5.28 18.83
N GLU A 210 -11.56 -5.03 18.81
CA GLU A 210 -12.54 -5.89 18.13
C GLU A 210 -12.36 -5.83 16.60
N TYR A 211 -12.20 -4.62 16.08
CA TYR A 211 -11.90 -4.41 14.67
C TYR A 211 -10.54 -5.02 14.28
N ALA A 212 -9.54 -4.83 15.13
CA ALA A 212 -8.21 -5.40 14.93
C ALA A 212 -8.25 -6.94 14.84
N GLU A 213 -9.01 -7.60 15.72
CA GLU A 213 -9.17 -9.06 15.69
C GLU A 213 -9.92 -9.52 14.43
N LYS A 214 -10.96 -8.79 14.01
CA LYS A 214 -11.66 -9.05 12.75
C LYS A 214 -10.70 -8.97 11.56
N CYS A 215 -9.89 -7.91 11.47
CA CYS A 215 -8.88 -7.76 10.42
C CYS A 215 -7.88 -8.93 10.44
N LEU A 216 -7.38 -9.32 11.61
CA LEU A 216 -6.43 -10.42 11.75
C LEU A 216 -7.00 -11.76 11.30
N LYS A 217 -8.25 -12.03 11.66
CA LYS A 217 -8.95 -13.26 11.22
C LYS A 217 -8.99 -13.33 9.69
N HIS A 218 -9.50 -12.30 9.05
CA HIS A 218 -9.58 -12.24 7.59
C HIS A 218 -8.20 -12.29 6.93
N ALA A 219 -7.19 -11.60 7.49
CA ALA A 219 -5.82 -11.65 6.99
C ALA A 219 -5.26 -13.08 6.95
N LYS A 220 -5.48 -13.86 8.02
CA LYS A 220 -5.04 -15.27 8.10
C LYS A 220 -5.77 -16.15 7.09
N GLU A 221 -7.07 -16.00 6.95
CA GLU A 221 -7.91 -16.79 6.03
C GLU A 221 -7.52 -16.49 4.57
N ILE A 222 -7.40 -15.22 4.21
CA ILE A 222 -7.00 -14.79 2.85
C ILE A 222 -5.58 -15.26 2.52
N PHE A 223 -4.64 -15.13 3.47
CA PHE A 223 -3.29 -15.64 3.27
C PHE A 223 -3.28 -17.16 3.04
N ALA A 224 -4.02 -17.91 3.84
CA ALA A 224 -4.14 -19.35 3.69
C ALA A 224 -4.73 -19.74 2.33
N PHE A 225 -5.74 -19.01 1.84
CA PHE A 225 -6.29 -19.18 0.51
C PHE A 225 -5.22 -18.95 -0.58
N GLY A 226 -4.52 -17.81 -0.54
CA GLY A 226 -3.50 -17.46 -1.52
C GLY A 226 -2.30 -18.41 -1.55
N ASP A 227 -1.85 -18.90 -0.38
CA ASP A 227 -0.73 -19.85 -0.29
C ASP A 227 -1.14 -21.27 -0.71
N LYS A 228 -2.39 -21.65 -0.46
CA LYS A 228 -2.91 -22.99 -0.83
C LYS A 228 -3.22 -23.12 -2.32
N TYR A 229 -3.82 -22.12 -2.92
CA TYR A 229 -4.26 -22.13 -4.32
C TYR A 229 -3.43 -21.16 -5.16
N ARG A 230 -2.12 -21.46 -5.27
CA ARG A 230 -1.14 -20.56 -5.89
C ARG A 230 -1.41 -20.31 -7.37
N GLY A 231 -1.46 -19.05 -7.76
CA GLY A 231 -1.62 -18.61 -9.15
C GLY A 231 -1.77 -17.09 -9.21
N LYS A 232 -1.51 -16.54 -10.39
CA LYS A 232 -1.72 -15.12 -10.65
C LYS A 232 -3.21 -14.82 -10.81
N ASN A 233 -3.58 -13.57 -10.53
CA ASN A 233 -4.92 -13.08 -10.81
C ASN A 233 -5.26 -13.11 -12.32
N PRO A 234 -6.53 -13.13 -12.70
CA PRO A 234 -6.94 -13.18 -14.10
C PRO A 234 -6.93 -11.83 -14.82
N LEU A 235 -6.47 -10.75 -14.19
CA LEU A 235 -6.38 -9.43 -14.83
C LEU A 235 -5.22 -9.43 -15.82
N ASP A 236 -5.50 -9.13 -17.07
CA ASP A 236 -4.54 -9.17 -18.16
C ASP A 236 -4.32 -7.80 -18.83
N VAL A 237 -5.14 -6.82 -18.51
CA VAL A 237 -5.15 -5.49 -19.17
C VAL A 237 -4.70 -4.37 -18.22
N LEU A 238 -5.40 -4.15 -17.10
CA LEU A 238 -5.16 -2.99 -16.25
C LEU A 238 -4.11 -3.23 -15.18
N TYR A 239 -4.20 -4.36 -14.47
CA TYR A 239 -3.28 -4.72 -13.37
C TYR A 239 -2.78 -6.17 -13.53
N PRO A 240 -2.05 -6.50 -14.62
CA PRO A 240 -1.46 -7.81 -14.78
C PRO A 240 -0.38 -8.03 -13.73
N SER A 241 -0.39 -9.18 -13.08
CA SER A 241 0.63 -9.51 -12.08
C SER A 241 1.94 -9.96 -12.74
N GLY A 242 3.05 -9.36 -12.32
CA GLY A 242 4.40 -9.79 -12.63
C GLY A 242 4.76 -11.10 -11.92
N SER A 243 4.49 -11.16 -10.62
CA SER A 243 4.71 -12.29 -9.72
C SER A 243 3.58 -12.31 -8.67
N TYR A 244 3.48 -13.36 -7.90
CA TYR A 244 2.65 -13.44 -6.69
C TYR A 244 3.48 -13.83 -5.46
N LEU A 245 4.76 -14.13 -5.64
CA LEU A 245 5.60 -14.59 -4.55
C LEU A 245 5.97 -13.45 -3.60
N ASP A 246 6.17 -12.28 -4.13
CA ASP A 246 6.45 -11.06 -3.35
C ASP A 246 5.23 -10.63 -2.52
N ASP A 247 4.02 -10.78 -3.07
CA ASP A 247 2.79 -10.51 -2.34
C ASP A 247 2.57 -11.49 -1.19
N LEU A 248 2.82 -12.79 -1.44
CA LEU A 248 2.79 -13.80 -0.37
C LEU A 248 3.87 -13.52 0.69
N ALA A 249 5.06 -13.10 0.29
CA ALA A 249 6.10 -12.72 1.24
C ALA A 249 5.68 -11.50 2.08
N TRP A 250 5.05 -10.51 1.45
CA TRP A 250 4.51 -9.32 2.11
C TRP A 250 3.41 -9.67 3.12
N GLY A 251 2.41 -10.46 2.71
CA GLY A 251 1.35 -10.92 3.61
C GLY A 251 1.91 -11.72 4.79
N ALA A 252 2.84 -12.63 4.51
CA ALA A 252 3.45 -13.48 5.53
C ALA A 252 4.27 -12.68 6.54
N ILE A 253 5.12 -11.74 6.10
CA ILE A 253 5.95 -10.99 7.06
C ILE A 253 5.10 -10.11 7.98
N TRP A 254 4.02 -9.50 7.49
CA TRP A 254 3.12 -8.72 8.34
C TRP A 254 2.30 -9.58 9.30
N LEU A 255 1.88 -10.78 8.88
CA LEU A 255 1.27 -11.76 9.78
C LEU A 255 2.26 -12.21 10.87
N HIS A 256 3.54 -12.42 10.52
CA HIS A 256 4.58 -12.70 11.52
C HIS A 256 4.75 -11.55 12.52
N ILE A 257 4.84 -10.31 12.04
CA ILE A 257 4.98 -9.13 12.90
C ILE A 257 3.80 -9.01 13.87
N LYS A 258 2.58 -9.30 13.41
CA LYS A 258 1.39 -9.24 14.27
C LYS A 258 1.30 -10.38 15.26
N THR A 259 1.63 -11.60 14.83
CA THR A 259 1.33 -12.81 15.64
C THR A 259 2.51 -13.38 16.41
N GLY A 260 3.74 -13.09 15.99
CA GLY A 260 4.96 -13.74 16.47
C GLY A 260 5.13 -15.18 15.97
N ASP A 261 4.22 -15.70 15.15
CA ASP A 261 4.30 -17.07 14.62
C ASP A 261 5.40 -17.18 13.57
N SER A 262 6.40 -18.02 13.87
CA SER A 262 7.57 -18.22 13.00
C SER A 262 7.25 -18.88 11.67
N THR A 263 6.13 -19.60 11.57
CA THR A 263 5.73 -20.24 10.31
C THR A 263 5.48 -19.23 9.20
N TYR A 264 4.96 -18.06 9.54
CA TYR A 264 4.81 -16.96 8.58
C TYR A 264 6.17 -16.36 8.18
N LEU A 265 7.13 -16.24 9.09
CA LEU A 265 8.47 -15.77 8.74
C LEU A 265 9.18 -16.74 7.79
N GLU A 266 9.07 -18.04 8.06
CA GLU A 266 9.62 -19.07 7.16
C GLU A 266 8.97 -18.99 5.77
N LYS A 267 7.65 -18.78 5.73
CA LYS A 267 6.91 -18.60 4.48
C LYS A 267 7.35 -17.33 3.73
N ALA A 268 7.54 -16.23 4.41
CA ALA A 268 8.04 -15.00 3.81
C ALA A 268 9.42 -15.20 3.16
N LYS A 269 10.33 -15.90 3.84
CA LYS A 269 11.65 -16.25 3.32
C LYS A 269 11.61 -17.28 2.18
N GLU A 270 10.69 -18.24 2.21
CA GLU A 270 10.44 -19.18 1.11
C GLU A 270 10.04 -18.44 -0.17
N CYS A 271 9.09 -17.51 -0.04
CA CYS A 271 8.57 -16.76 -1.17
C CYS A 271 9.53 -15.67 -1.69
N LEU A 272 10.39 -15.15 -0.83
CA LEU A 272 11.36 -14.10 -1.17
C LEU A 272 12.78 -14.48 -0.69
N PRO A 273 13.49 -15.40 -1.36
CA PRO A 273 14.86 -15.74 -1.01
C PRO A 273 15.83 -14.57 -1.31
N THR A 274 16.95 -14.51 -0.58
CA THR A 274 17.95 -13.40 -0.65
C THR A 274 18.60 -13.21 -2.02
N THR A 275 18.35 -14.09 -2.98
CA THR A 275 18.83 -13.99 -4.36
C THR A 275 17.83 -13.34 -5.31
N SER A 276 16.60 -13.03 -4.85
CA SER A 276 15.49 -12.61 -5.71
C SER A 276 15.57 -11.15 -6.14
N LEU A 277 16.18 -10.27 -5.33
CA LEU A 277 16.18 -8.84 -5.63
C LEU A 277 17.51 -8.36 -6.23
N GLY A 278 17.36 -7.57 -7.31
CA GLY A 278 18.39 -6.68 -7.82
C GLY A 278 18.14 -5.23 -7.41
N GLY A 279 19.00 -4.30 -7.83
CA GLY A 279 18.63 -2.90 -7.95
C GLY A 279 17.71 -2.73 -9.18
N GLY A 280 16.89 -1.69 -9.22
CA GLY A 280 16.19 -1.33 -10.45
C GLY A 280 14.71 -1.00 -10.31
N HIS A 281 14.12 -1.23 -9.15
CA HIS A 281 12.72 -0.90 -8.87
C HIS A 281 12.50 -0.49 -7.42
N THR A 282 11.28 -0.33 -6.98
CA THR A 282 10.90 -0.06 -5.60
C THR A 282 9.55 -0.66 -5.28
N HIS A 283 9.19 -0.63 -4.00
CA HIS A 283 7.89 -1.07 -3.52
C HIS A 283 6.74 -0.35 -4.24
N CYS A 284 5.89 -1.11 -4.90
CA CYS A 284 4.71 -0.61 -5.61
C CYS A 284 3.61 -1.69 -5.66
N TRP A 285 2.48 -1.39 -6.28
CA TRP A 285 1.35 -2.33 -6.35
C TRP A 285 1.67 -3.67 -7.04
N ASP A 286 2.58 -3.71 -8.03
CA ASP A 286 2.98 -4.93 -8.76
C ASP A 286 4.26 -5.58 -8.19
N ASP A 287 4.98 -4.88 -7.32
CA ASP A 287 6.23 -5.38 -6.72
C ASP A 287 6.38 -4.89 -5.29
N VAL A 288 5.91 -5.70 -4.35
CA VAL A 288 6.03 -5.43 -2.92
C VAL A 288 7.26 -6.08 -2.29
N SER A 289 8.13 -6.68 -3.10
CA SER A 289 9.32 -7.43 -2.66
C SER A 289 10.30 -6.58 -1.85
N TYR A 290 10.48 -5.32 -2.23
CA TYR A 290 11.40 -4.40 -1.52
C TYR A 290 10.92 -4.07 -0.10
N GLY A 291 9.62 -3.85 0.06
CA GLY A 291 9.00 -3.66 1.38
C GLY A 291 9.08 -4.94 2.22
N ALA A 292 8.79 -6.10 1.62
CA ALA A 292 8.90 -7.39 2.30
C ALA A 292 10.34 -7.68 2.74
N ALA A 293 11.34 -7.46 1.87
CA ALA A 293 12.75 -7.63 2.21
C ALA A 293 13.18 -6.72 3.37
N LEU A 294 12.76 -5.45 3.35
CA LEU A 294 13.04 -4.50 4.43
C LEU A 294 12.45 -4.99 5.76
N LYS A 295 11.21 -5.43 5.78
CA LYS A 295 10.57 -5.92 7.00
C LYS A 295 11.22 -7.21 7.51
N ILE A 296 11.58 -8.15 6.61
CA ILE A 296 12.34 -9.35 6.98
C ILE A 296 13.70 -8.96 7.57
N ALA A 297 14.44 -8.04 6.93
CA ALA A 297 15.73 -7.55 7.44
C ALA A 297 15.60 -6.95 8.85
N GLN A 298 14.59 -6.10 9.08
CA GLN A 298 14.33 -5.46 10.37
C GLN A 298 14.03 -6.47 11.48
N VAL A 299 13.22 -7.49 11.17
CA VAL A 299 12.80 -8.50 12.17
C VAL A 299 13.93 -9.49 12.48
N THR A 300 14.70 -9.90 11.45
CA THR A 300 15.65 -11.00 11.60
C THR A 300 17.09 -10.57 11.78
N HIS A 301 17.44 -9.36 11.33
CA HIS A 301 18.82 -8.89 11.20
C HIS A 301 19.70 -9.82 10.33
N ASP A 302 19.08 -10.53 9.39
CA ASP A 302 19.76 -11.44 8.47
C ASP A 302 20.57 -10.60 7.46
N GLU A 303 21.89 -10.83 7.41
CA GLU A 303 22.82 -10.06 6.58
C GLU A 303 22.47 -10.14 5.07
N GLY A 304 21.89 -11.25 4.62
CA GLY A 304 21.45 -11.41 3.24
C GLY A 304 20.33 -10.45 2.86
N TYR A 305 19.32 -10.29 3.73
CA TYR A 305 18.24 -9.32 3.50
C TYR A 305 18.70 -7.88 3.69
N VAL A 306 19.58 -7.62 4.65
CA VAL A 306 20.19 -6.28 4.79
C VAL A 306 20.92 -5.91 3.51
N ALA A 307 21.76 -6.79 2.97
CA ALA A 307 22.49 -6.54 1.73
C ALA A 307 21.57 -6.34 0.51
N MET A 308 20.43 -7.04 0.46
CA MET A 308 19.41 -6.81 -0.59
C MET A 308 18.86 -5.38 -0.54
N VAL A 309 18.47 -4.93 0.65
CA VAL A 309 17.93 -3.58 0.87
C VAL A 309 18.98 -2.52 0.54
N GLU A 310 20.20 -2.66 1.07
CA GLU A 310 21.31 -1.74 0.79
C GLU A 310 21.62 -1.63 -0.71
N LYS A 311 21.67 -2.77 -1.42
CA LYS A 311 21.90 -2.79 -2.87
C LYS A 311 20.80 -2.04 -3.64
N ASN A 312 19.55 -2.14 -3.21
CA ASN A 312 18.47 -1.38 -3.81
C ASN A 312 18.61 0.12 -3.53
N LEU A 313 18.89 0.50 -2.28
CA LEU A 313 19.10 1.90 -1.91
C LEU A 313 20.30 2.52 -2.65
N ASP A 314 21.41 1.78 -2.78
CA ASP A 314 22.57 2.22 -3.56
C ASP A 314 22.22 2.47 -5.03
N TRP A 315 21.34 1.65 -5.61
CA TRP A 315 20.89 1.86 -6.98
C TRP A 315 20.05 3.15 -7.12
N TRP A 316 19.30 3.53 -6.06
CA TRP A 316 18.52 4.77 -6.01
C TRP A 316 19.38 6.01 -5.70
N MET A 317 20.63 5.86 -5.27
CA MET A 317 21.51 6.99 -4.99
C MET A 317 22.03 7.67 -6.27
N PRO A 318 22.38 8.97 -6.22
CA PRO A 318 23.10 9.62 -7.30
C PRO A 318 24.35 8.82 -7.67
N ASN A 319 24.55 8.50 -8.93
CA ASN A 319 25.57 7.58 -9.47
C ASN A 319 25.25 6.07 -9.35
N GLY A 320 24.07 5.70 -8.87
CA GLY A 320 23.52 4.35 -9.01
C GLY A 320 23.00 4.08 -10.42
N GLY A 321 21.89 3.38 -10.54
CA GLY A 321 21.31 3.03 -11.84
C GLY A 321 20.30 4.04 -12.42
N LEU A 322 19.90 5.07 -11.64
CA LEU A 322 18.81 5.97 -11.97
C LEU A 322 19.23 7.25 -12.68
N THR A 323 18.32 7.77 -13.49
CA THR A 323 18.40 9.12 -14.05
C THR A 323 17.87 10.14 -13.03
N TYR A 324 18.53 11.29 -12.95
CA TYR A 324 18.08 12.40 -12.12
C TYR A 324 17.73 13.60 -13.00
N SER A 325 16.67 14.30 -12.66
CA SER A 325 16.33 15.57 -13.29
C SER A 325 17.38 16.64 -12.98
N PRO A 326 17.47 17.72 -13.76
CA PRO A 326 18.37 18.86 -13.44
C PRO A 326 18.08 19.47 -12.04
N GLY A 327 16.88 19.32 -11.51
CA GLY A 327 16.51 19.76 -10.16
C GLY A 327 16.81 18.75 -9.05
N GLY A 328 17.45 17.62 -9.36
CA GLY A 328 17.86 16.60 -8.38
C GLY A 328 16.79 15.60 -8.00
N LEU A 329 15.68 15.50 -8.74
CA LEU A 329 14.63 14.49 -8.48
C LEU A 329 14.96 13.19 -9.21
N ALA A 330 14.87 12.08 -8.49
CA ALA A 330 15.03 10.74 -9.04
C ALA A 330 13.88 10.41 -10.02
N TRP A 331 14.23 9.81 -11.16
CA TRP A 331 13.26 9.44 -12.19
C TRP A 331 13.41 7.97 -12.58
N LEU A 332 12.39 7.18 -12.27
CA LEU A 332 12.33 5.75 -12.59
C LEU A 332 11.56 5.50 -13.89
N SER A 333 10.41 6.14 -14.07
CA SER A 333 9.46 5.82 -15.11
C SER A 333 8.72 7.09 -15.55
N PRO A 334 8.28 7.19 -16.82
CA PRO A 334 7.44 8.31 -17.28
C PRO A 334 6.07 8.34 -16.60
N TRP A 335 5.59 7.20 -16.11
CA TRP A 335 4.31 7.08 -15.43
C TRP A 335 4.48 7.04 -13.92
N GLY A 336 3.89 8.00 -13.20
CA GLY A 336 3.90 8.04 -11.74
C GLY A 336 5.29 8.25 -11.10
N SER A 337 6.21 8.94 -11.77
CA SER A 337 7.61 9.05 -11.38
C SER A 337 7.84 9.50 -9.92
N LEU A 338 7.09 10.51 -9.46
CA LEU A 338 7.23 11.04 -8.09
C LEU A 338 6.79 10.02 -7.03
N ARG A 339 5.82 9.18 -7.33
CA ARG A 339 5.36 8.11 -6.44
C ARG A 339 6.49 7.14 -6.09
N TYR A 340 7.25 6.69 -7.07
CA TYR A 340 8.36 5.77 -6.87
C TYR A 340 9.46 6.39 -6.00
N ALA A 341 9.84 7.63 -6.30
CA ALA A 341 10.84 8.36 -5.51
C ALA A 341 10.38 8.57 -4.06
N ALA A 342 9.10 8.91 -3.85
CA ALA A 342 8.54 9.12 -2.52
C ALA A 342 8.47 7.83 -1.67
N VAL A 343 8.25 6.68 -2.29
CA VAL A 343 8.21 5.40 -1.58
C VAL A 343 9.59 4.95 -1.13
N VAL A 344 10.65 5.28 -1.90
CA VAL A 344 12.03 4.94 -1.51
C VAL A 344 12.57 5.86 -0.42
N ALA A 345 12.14 7.11 -0.38
CA ALA A 345 12.57 8.10 0.61
C ALA A 345 12.04 7.82 2.02
#